data_3fafe354b6dc1690d13a9208eb2333a2
#
_entry.id   3fafe354b6dc1690d13a9208eb2333a2
#
_cell.length_a   1.000
_cell.length_b   1.000
_cell.length_c   1.000
_cell.angle_alpha   90.00
_cell.angle_beta   90.00
_cell.angle_gamma   90.00
#
_symmetry.space_group_name_H-M   'P 1'
#
loop_
_entity.id
_entity.type
_entity.pdbx_description
1 polymer ?
#
loop_
_entity_poly.entity_id
_entity_poly.type
_entity_poly.pdbx_seq_one_letter_code
_entity_poly.pdbx_strand_id
1 'polypeptide(L)'
;MNTKKLFLMALLAASLPLHGWAKQWTLKDCIDYAIQNNISLQKTRLQMLSTKEDVKQAQAELLPSLSFSTSQNVNYNPWPETNRATVTNGYVETSMDKVYYNGSYGLNLNWTVWNGNRNRNQLKLEKITAEQAELDSATTANSIQEQIAQLYVQILYSADAVDVCKQSLETSSMNEARGKEFVNVGKMSKADLAQLTAQRAKDEYSLVEAESNLKNYKRQMKQLLQITSEEEFDVAMPTSTDEMAMETIPTLTSVYTAALDSRPEIKNAQLGIDGSELSIKMAKAQRMPTIGFNASAMTNTTSMSSKEWGTQLKNNFSTGAGVTLSIPIFDNRQSKTAIRKAKIQQQQYQLDLQDKQTTLYSTIENYWLQATTNQSKYRAAKANTTSAQESYDLLSEQFRLGLKNTVELMTGKTNLLTAQQNELQSKYLTILNMNMLDFYKGKKVKE
;
A
#
# COMPACT_ATOMS: atom_id res chain seq x y z
N MET A 1 -41.61 -30.37 39.80
CA MET A 1 -40.14 -30.49 39.81
C MET A 1 -39.58 -29.28 39.05
N ASN A 2 -38.86 -28.41 39.71
CA ASN A 2 -38.68 -27.00 39.42
C ASN A 2 -37.83 -26.71 38.14
N THR A 3 -38.45 -26.09 37.18
CA THR A 3 -37.82 -25.55 35.94
C THR A 3 -36.65 -24.57 36.21
N LYS A 4 -36.57 -23.97 37.40
CA LYS A 4 -35.46 -23.10 37.84
C LYS A 4 -34.13 -23.82 38.10
N LYS A 5 -34.14 -25.11 38.40
CA LYS A 5 -32.93 -25.92 38.63
C LYS A 5 -32.30 -26.40 37.31
N LEU A 6 -33.08 -26.56 36.26
CA LEU A 6 -32.54 -26.87 34.92
C LEU A 6 -31.85 -25.68 34.27
N PHE A 7 -32.31 -24.43 34.53
CA PHE A 7 -31.67 -23.22 34.01
C PHE A 7 -30.34 -22.91 34.71
N LEU A 8 -30.18 -23.26 36.00
CA LEU A 8 -28.92 -23.07 36.72
C LEU A 8 -27.85 -24.10 36.31
N MET A 9 -28.22 -25.32 35.93
CA MET A 9 -27.29 -26.33 35.41
C MET A 9 -26.83 -26.03 33.95
N ALA A 10 -27.67 -25.39 33.14
CA ALA A 10 -27.28 -24.95 31.79
C ALA A 10 -26.31 -23.75 31.79
N LEU A 11 -26.35 -22.90 32.85
CA LEU A 11 -25.41 -21.76 32.98
C LEU A 11 -24.03 -22.16 33.50
N LEU A 12 -23.91 -23.30 34.22
CA LEU A 12 -22.61 -23.79 34.72
C LEU A 12 -21.83 -24.60 33.68
N ALA A 13 -22.47 -25.06 32.61
CA ALA A 13 -21.82 -25.79 31.51
C ALA A 13 -21.17 -24.87 30.44
N ALA A 14 -21.41 -23.54 30.51
CA ALA A 14 -20.90 -22.56 29.56
C ALA A 14 -19.57 -21.89 29.99
N SER A 15 -18.99 -22.28 31.14
CA SER A 15 -17.73 -21.73 31.66
C SER A 15 -16.59 -22.75 31.67
N LEU A 16 -16.54 -23.66 30.70
CA LEU A 16 -15.27 -24.29 30.38
C LEU A 16 -14.38 -23.23 29.69
N PRO A 17 -13.20 -22.91 30.25
CA PRO A 17 -12.25 -22.14 29.50
C PRO A 17 -11.91 -22.98 28.26
N LEU A 18 -12.42 -22.58 27.10
CA LEU A 18 -11.82 -22.94 25.82
C LEU A 18 -10.37 -22.46 25.92
N HIS A 19 -9.47 -23.36 26.30
CA HIS A 19 -8.06 -23.18 26.04
C HIS A 19 -8.00 -23.12 24.50
N GLY A 20 -8.15 -21.93 23.95
CA GLY A 20 -7.95 -21.67 22.54
C GLY A 20 -6.51 -22.06 22.23
N TRP A 21 -6.34 -23.16 21.53
CA TRP A 21 -5.08 -23.40 20.84
C TRP A 21 -4.81 -22.14 20.04
N ALA A 22 -3.68 -21.48 20.32
CA ALA A 22 -3.30 -20.28 19.57
C ALA A 22 -3.42 -20.62 18.09
N LYS A 23 -4.24 -19.88 17.36
CA LYS A 23 -4.44 -20.10 15.93
C LYS A 23 -3.10 -20.01 15.25
N GLN A 24 -2.61 -21.12 14.70
CA GLN A 24 -1.44 -21.09 13.84
C GLN A 24 -1.84 -20.49 12.50
N TRP A 25 -1.23 -19.39 12.15
CA TRP A 25 -1.51 -18.64 10.92
C TRP A 25 -0.70 -19.21 9.77
N THR A 26 -1.38 -19.69 8.72
CA THR A 26 -0.71 -20.01 7.45
C THR A 26 -0.34 -18.72 6.71
N LEU A 27 0.59 -18.79 5.75
CA LEU A 27 0.94 -17.65 4.91
C LEU A 27 -0.30 -17.08 4.21
N LYS A 28 -1.18 -17.94 3.74
CA LYS A 28 -2.45 -17.57 3.11
C LYS A 28 -3.38 -16.84 4.08
N ASP A 29 -3.54 -17.34 5.32
CA ASP A 29 -4.35 -16.66 6.33
C ASP A 29 -3.85 -15.25 6.61
N CYS A 30 -2.51 -15.07 6.70
CA CYS A 30 -1.88 -13.76 6.89
C CYS A 30 -2.20 -12.82 5.72
N ILE A 31 -2.05 -13.30 4.49
CA ILE A 31 -2.34 -12.52 3.28
C ILE A 31 -3.82 -12.14 3.22
N ASP A 32 -4.73 -13.10 3.37
CA ASP A 32 -6.17 -12.87 3.27
C ASP A 32 -6.65 -11.88 4.36
N TYR A 33 -6.13 -12.01 5.57
CA TYR A 33 -6.45 -11.10 6.67
C TYR A 33 -5.91 -9.68 6.40
N ALA A 34 -4.67 -9.54 5.93
CA ALA A 34 -4.09 -8.24 5.61
C ALA A 34 -4.84 -7.54 4.47
N ILE A 35 -5.23 -8.26 3.42
CA ILE A 35 -6.01 -7.70 2.31
C ILE A 35 -7.36 -7.13 2.79
N GLN A 36 -7.94 -7.69 3.85
CA GLN A 36 -9.20 -7.20 4.42
C GLN A 36 -9.00 -6.04 5.39
N ASN A 37 -7.94 -6.07 6.21
CA ASN A 37 -7.81 -5.21 7.39
C ASN A 37 -6.72 -4.15 7.28
N ASN A 38 -5.78 -4.26 6.33
CA ASN A 38 -4.66 -3.32 6.26
C ASN A 38 -5.13 -1.90 5.91
N ILE A 39 -4.78 -0.95 6.77
CA ILE A 39 -5.21 0.46 6.67
C ILE A 39 -4.69 1.12 5.40
N SER A 40 -3.47 0.82 4.96
CA SER A 40 -2.90 1.40 3.73
C SER A 40 -3.72 0.97 2.51
N LEU A 41 -4.10 -0.30 2.43
CA LEU A 41 -4.93 -0.81 1.36
C LEU A 41 -6.36 -0.25 1.41
N GLN A 42 -6.93 -0.06 2.62
CA GLN A 42 -8.22 0.60 2.76
C GLN A 42 -8.18 2.05 2.27
N LYS A 43 -7.11 2.79 2.55
CA LYS A 43 -6.92 4.17 2.05
C LYS A 43 -6.87 4.21 0.51
N THR A 44 -6.12 3.31 -0.13
CA THR A 44 -6.07 3.27 -1.60
C THR A 44 -7.41 2.87 -2.22
N ARG A 45 -8.19 1.98 -1.57
CA ARG A 45 -9.57 1.67 -1.99
C ARG A 45 -10.51 2.86 -1.87
N LEU A 46 -10.38 3.67 -0.81
CA LEU A 46 -11.16 4.91 -0.68
C LEU A 46 -10.77 5.93 -1.75
N GLN A 47 -9.48 6.04 -2.09
CA GLN A 47 -9.01 6.87 -3.19
C GLN A 47 -9.60 6.40 -4.54
N MET A 48 -9.64 5.09 -4.79
CA MET A 48 -10.30 4.52 -5.98
C MET A 48 -11.80 4.87 -6.02
N LEU A 49 -12.49 4.88 -4.88
CA LEU A 49 -13.89 5.33 -4.84
C LEU A 49 -14.03 6.82 -5.14
N SER A 50 -13.11 7.66 -4.63
CA SER A 50 -13.08 9.09 -4.95
C SER A 50 -12.93 9.34 -6.44
N THR A 51 -11.98 8.67 -7.10
CA THR A 51 -11.81 8.85 -8.56
C THR A 51 -13.00 8.36 -9.39
N LYS A 52 -13.78 7.38 -8.87
CA LYS A 52 -15.06 7.00 -9.51
C LYS A 52 -16.12 8.10 -9.42
N GLU A 53 -16.13 8.89 -8.34
CA GLU A 53 -17.00 10.09 -8.26
C GLU A 53 -16.49 11.20 -9.21
N ASP A 54 -15.19 11.37 -9.38
CA ASP A 54 -14.64 12.33 -10.36
C ASP A 54 -15.07 11.98 -11.80
N VAL A 55 -15.17 10.69 -12.15
CA VAL A 55 -15.75 10.24 -13.43
C VAL A 55 -17.21 10.68 -13.56
N LYS A 56 -18.03 10.54 -12.49
CA LYS A 56 -19.43 10.98 -12.51
C LYS A 56 -19.54 12.49 -12.64
N GLN A 57 -18.66 13.23 -11.97
CA GLN A 57 -18.57 14.68 -12.11
C GLN A 57 -18.25 15.07 -13.55
N ALA A 58 -17.24 14.46 -14.16
CA ALA A 58 -16.87 14.72 -15.56
C ALA A 58 -17.99 14.33 -16.56
N GLN A 59 -18.82 13.34 -16.22
CA GLN A 59 -20.04 13.04 -16.98
C GLN A 59 -21.07 14.15 -16.84
N ALA A 60 -21.27 14.65 -15.63
CA ALA A 60 -22.21 15.73 -15.35
C ALA A 60 -21.81 17.06 -16.01
N GLU A 61 -20.50 17.31 -16.22
CA GLU A 61 -20.00 18.48 -16.95
C GLU A 61 -20.41 18.54 -18.44
N LEU A 62 -20.92 17.44 -18.99
CA LEU A 62 -21.52 17.40 -20.33
C LEU A 62 -22.97 17.90 -20.33
N LEU A 63 -23.61 18.05 -19.16
CA LEU A 63 -24.98 18.51 -18.99
C LEU A 63 -25.00 20.01 -18.65
N PRO A 64 -26.16 20.67 -18.81
CA PRO A 64 -26.32 22.05 -18.38
C PRO A 64 -26.30 22.14 -16.85
N SER A 65 -25.72 23.23 -16.34
CA SER A 65 -25.82 23.63 -14.94
C SER A 65 -26.96 24.62 -14.75
N LEU A 66 -27.74 24.49 -13.67
CA LEU A 66 -28.79 25.41 -13.27
C LEU A 66 -28.46 25.94 -11.86
N SER A 67 -28.45 27.25 -11.71
CA SER A 67 -28.19 27.91 -10.43
C SER A 67 -29.24 28.97 -10.16
N PHE A 68 -29.63 29.11 -8.89
CA PHE A 68 -30.36 30.23 -8.38
C PHE A 68 -29.40 31.16 -7.65
N SER A 69 -29.48 32.46 -7.96
CA SER A 69 -28.69 33.50 -7.26
C SER A 69 -29.59 34.63 -6.80
N THR A 70 -29.31 35.13 -5.64
CA THR A 70 -29.94 36.37 -5.13
C THR A 70 -28.87 37.26 -4.55
N SER A 71 -29.01 38.54 -4.79
CA SER A 71 -28.16 39.58 -4.21
C SER A 71 -29.02 40.67 -3.61
N GLN A 72 -28.72 41.03 -2.38
CA GLN A 72 -29.40 42.08 -1.64
C GLN A 72 -28.34 43.12 -1.26
N ASN A 73 -28.45 44.32 -1.81
CA ASN A 73 -27.49 45.37 -1.61
C ASN A 73 -28.15 46.59 -0.96
N VAL A 74 -27.56 47.08 0.10
CA VAL A 74 -27.90 48.40 0.69
C VAL A 74 -26.81 49.35 0.26
N ASN A 75 -27.22 50.42 -0.40
CA ASN A 75 -26.31 51.43 -0.92
C ASN A 75 -26.53 52.74 -0.13
N TYR A 76 -25.45 53.39 0.26
CA TYR A 76 -25.45 54.72 0.84
C TYR A 76 -24.71 55.67 -0.09
N ASN A 77 -25.43 56.68 -0.60
CA ASN A 77 -24.87 57.77 -1.42
C ASN A 77 -24.92 59.08 -0.61
N PRO A 78 -23.80 59.53 -0.05
CA PRO A 78 -23.79 60.75 0.79
C PRO A 78 -24.12 62.02 0.02
N TRP A 79 -23.87 62.03 -1.29
CA TRP A 79 -24.15 63.19 -2.18
C TRP A 79 -25.01 62.74 -3.37
N PRO A 80 -26.33 62.55 -3.18
CA PRO A 80 -27.19 62.16 -4.28
C PRO A 80 -27.38 63.33 -5.26
N GLU A 81 -27.07 63.04 -6.53
CA GLU A 81 -27.33 64.00 -7.60
C GLU A 81 -28.80 63.95 -8.00
N THR A 82 -29.41 65.16 -8.23
CA THR A 82 -30.74 65.29 -8.84
C THR A 82 -30.59 65.22 -10.36
N ASN A 83 -31.05 64.12 -10.97
CA ASN A 83 -31.05 63.96 -12.44
C ASN A 83 -32.38 64.51 -13.01
N ARG A 84 -32.31 65.40 -14.03
CA ARG A 84 -33.43 65.81 -14.82
C ARG A 84 -33.60 65.03 -16.09
N ALA A 85 -34.64 64.23 -16.18
CA ALA A 85 -35.00 63.56 -17.40
C ALA A 85 -35.99 64.42 -18.24
N THR A 86 -35.65 64.71 -19.50
CA THR A 86 -36.53 65.41 -20.40
C THR A 86 -37.64 64.47 -20.87
N VAL A 87 -38.90 64.85 -20.68
CA VAL A 87 -40.09 64.18 -21.21
C VAL A 87 -40.76 65.08 -22.21
N THR A 88 -41.66 64.56 -23.06
CA THR A 88 -42.27 65.24 -24.21
C THR A 88 -42.90 66.62 -23.87
N ASN A 89 -43.27 66.89 -22.64
CA ASN A 89 -43.86 68.14 -22.22
C ASN A 89 -43.27 68.74 -20.90
N GLY A 90 -41.97 68.56 -20.66
CA GLY A 90 -41.33 69.15 -19.48
C GLY A 90 -40.13 68.34 -18.95
N TYR A 91 -39.80 68.56 -17.69
CA TYR A 91 -38.74 67.85 -16.99
C TYR A 91 -39.31 67.06 -15.82
N VAL A 92 -38.84 65.86 -15.58
CA VAL A 92 -39.10 65.18 -14.31
C VAL A 92 -37.81 65.18 -13.52
N GLU A 93 -37.86 65.76 -12.34
CA GLU A 93 -36.78 65.68 -11.37
C GLU A 93 -36.90 64.36 -10.60
N THR A 94 -35.88 63.55 -10.65
CA THR A 94 -35.78 62.31 -9.85
C THR A 94 -34.74 62.56 -8.77
N SER A 95 -35.16 62.58 -7.48
CA SER A 95 -34.22 62.53 -6.35
C SER A 95 -33.92 61.08 -5.97
N MET A 96 -32.66 60.78 -5.76
CA MET A 96 -32.25 59.46 -5.21
C MET A 96 -32.21 59.55 -3.70
N ASP A 97 -32.79 58.57 -3.01
CA ASP A 97 -32.62 58.45 -1.54
C ASP A 97 -31.16 58.27 -1.19
N LYS A 98 -30.69 58.89 -0.10
CA LYS A 98 -29.32 58.70 0.39
C LYS A 98 -29.03 57.24 0.73
N VAL A 99 -30.02 56.52 1.22
CA VAL A 99 -29.96 55.09 1.52
C VAL A 99 -31.02 54.38 0.68
N TYR A 100 -30.61 53.45 -0.14
CA TYR A 100 -31.55 52.63 -0.90
C TYR A 100 -31.09 51.20 -0.96
N TYR A 101 -32.02 50.30 -1.09
CA TYR A 101 -31.69 48.90 -1.27
C TYR A 101 -32.09 48.40 -2.66
N ASN A 102 -31.31 47.44 -3.18
CA ASN A 102 -31.61 46.73 -4.39
C ASN A 102 -31.56 45.23 -4.15
N GLY A 103 -32.58 44.51 -4.56
CA GLY A 103 -32.62 43.04 -4.59
C GLY A 103 -32.60 42.53 -6.03
N SER A 104 -31.83 41.54 -6.31
CA SER A 104 -31.87 40.78 -7.58
C SER A 104 -32.09 39.31 -7.31
N TYR A 105 -32.85 38.67 -8.17
CA TYR A 105 -33.21 37.25 -8.09
C TYR A 105 -33.09 36.67 -9.48
N GLY A 106 -32.28 35.59 -9.62
CA GLY A 106 -32.03 35.01 -10.95
C GLY A 106 -31.89 33.50 -10.94
N LEU A 107 -32.51 32.86 -11.90
CA LEU A 107 -32.21 31.48 -12.31
C LEU A 107 -31.32 31.59 -13.55
N ASN A 108 -30.16 30.90 -13.51
CA ASN A 108 -29.21 30.91 -14.59
C ASN A 108 -28.90 29.45 -15.02
N LEU A 109 -29.09 29.18 -16.29
CA LEU A 109 -28.72 27.92 -16.93
C LEU A 109 -27.53 28.18 -17.84
N ASN A 110 -26.45 27.39 -17.65
CA ASN A 110 -25.27 27.45 -18.49
C ASN A 110 -24.94 26.07 -19.01
N TRP A 111 -24.67 25.96 -20.30
CA TRP A 111 -24.32 24.71 -20.95
C TRP A 111 -23.22 24.92 -21.98
N THR A 112 -22.11 24.21 -21.81
CA THR A 112 -21.08 24.14 -22.85
C THR A 112 -21.45 23.02 -23.83
N VAL A 113 -22.08 23.40 -24.96
CA VAL A 113 -22.55 22.47 -25.98
C VAL A 113 -21.38 21.80 -26.71
N TRP A 114 -20.34 22.61 -27.00
CA TRP A 114 -19.13 22.12 -27.67
C TRP A 114 -17.93 23.02 -27.36
N ASN A 115 -16.76 22.39 -27.09
CA ASN A 115 -15.50 23.08 -26.81
C ASN A 115 -14.29 22.32 -27.40
N GLY A 116 -14.40 21.94 -28.67
CA GLY A 116 -13.33 21.15 -29.31
C GLY A 116 -13.19 19.74 -28.74
N ASN A 117 -14.26 19.16 -28.18
CA ASN A 117 -14.28 17.88 -27.47
C ASN A 117 -13.44 17.86 -26.16
N ARG A 118 -13.10 19.01 -25.59
CA ARG A 118 -12.29 19.06 -24.36
C ARG A 118 -12.99 18.31 -23.21
N ASN A 119 -14.27 18.60 -22.92
CA ASN A 119 -15.02 17.92 -21.85
C ASN A 119 -15.14 16.43 -22.10
N ARG A 120 -15.34 15.99 -23.36
CA ARG A 120 -15.39 14.55 -23.70
C ARG A 120 -14.04 13.87 -23.49
N ASN A 121 -12.93 14.55 -23.81
CA ASN A 121 -11.59 14.02 -23.57
C ASN A 121 -11.26 14.05 -22.07
N GLN A 122 -11.74 15.04 -21.30
CA GLN A 122 -11.63 15.05 -19.85
C GLN A 122 -12.32 13.83 -19.23
N LEU A 123 -13.58 13.54 -19.63
CA LEU A 123 -14.26 12.33 -19.18
C LEU A 123 -13.48 11.04 -19.48
N LYS A 124 -12.84 10.96 -20.64
CA LYS A 124 -11.99 9.79 -20.98
C LYS A 124 -10.75 9.74 -20.08
N LEU A 125 -10.15 10.89 -19.80
CA LEU A 125 -8.99 10.99 -18.92
C LEU A 125 -9.36 10.57 -17.49
N GLU A 126 -10.50 11.05 -16.95
CA GLU A 126 -10.97 10.64 -15.62
C GLU A 126 -11.24 9.12 -15.53
N LYS A 127 -11.73 8.50 -16.61
CA LYS A 127 -11.86 7.04 -16.67
C LYS A 127 -10.51 6.33 -16.59
N ILE A 128 -9.49 6.83 -17.30
CA ILE A 128 -8.12 6.31 -17.20
C ILE A 128 -7.57 6.51 -15.78
N THR A 129 -7.78 7.68 -15.18
CA THR A 129 -7.36 7.98 -13.81
C THR A 129 -8.02 7.05 -12.79
N ALA A 130 -9.31 6.71 -12.98
CA ALA A 130 -10.01 5.75 -12.14
C ALA A 130 -9.45 4.31 -12.31
N GLU A 131 -9.09 3.91 -13.53
CA GLU A 131 -8.43 2.63 -13.80
C GLU A 131 -7.01 2.59 -13.19
N GLN A 132 -6.26 3.69 -13.28
CA GLN A 132 -4.96 3.82 -12.61
C GLN A 132 -5.09 3.68 -11.09
N ALA A 133 -6.09 4.31 -10.47
CA ALA A 133 -6.33 4.16 -9.03
C ALA A 133 -6.68 2.71 -8.62
N GLU A 134 -7.34 1.94 -9.48
CA GLU A 134 -7.58 0.51 -9.28
C GLU A 134 -6.28 -0.29 -9.34
N LEU A 135 -5.40 0.01 -10.31
CA LEU A 135 -4.08 -0.60 -10.43
C LEU A 135 -3.15 -0.19 -9.27
N ASP A 136 -3.25 1.03 -8.76
CA ASP A 136 -2.51 1.48 -7.57
C ASP A 136 -2.93 0.70 -6.31
N SER A 137 -4.24 0.42 -6.18
CA SER A 137 -4.73 -0.44 -5.10
C SER A 137 -4.21 -1.87 -5.24
N ALA A 138 -4.15 -2.41 -6.46
CA ALA A 138 -3.57 -3.73 -6.73
C ALA A 138 -2.06 -3.75 -6.46
N THR A 139 -1.33 -2.70 -6.83
CA THR A 139 0.11 -2.55 -6.53
C THR A 139 0.35 -2.52 -5.01
N THR A 140 -0.47 -1.78 -4.28
CA THR A 140 -0.41 -1.74 -2.81
C THR A 140 -0.68 -3.11 -2.19
N ALA A 141 -1.68 -3.84 -2.69
CA ALA A 141 -1.97 -5.21 -2.25
C ALA A 141 -0.79 -6.15 -2.51
N ASN A 142 -0.17 -6.06 -3.69
CA ASN A 142 1.01 -6.84 -4.03
C ASN A 142 2.21 -6.53 -3.10
N SER A 143 2.45 -5.26 -2.80
CA SER A 143 3.52 -4.86 -1.87
C SER A 143 3.29 -5.39 -0.44
N ILE A 144 2.04 -5.41 0.03
CA ILE A 144 1.68 -5.98 1.34
C ILE A 144 1.91 -7.51 1.33
N GLN A 145 1.51 -8.21 0.25
CA GLN A 145 1.74 -9.65 0.11
C GLN A 145 3.23 -9.98 0.12
N GLU A 146 4.04 -9.21 -0.58
CA GLU A 146 5.51 -9.36 -0.60
C GLU A 146 6.10 -9.20 0.80
N GLN A 147 5.71 -8.14 1.54
CA GLN A 147 6.17 -7.90 2.91
C GLN A 147 5.75 -9.04 3.87
N ILE A 148 4.53 -9.55 3.74
CA ILE A 148 4.04 -10.68 4.54
C ILE A 148 4.88 -11.93 4.25
N ALA A 149 5.12 -12.25 2.98
CA ALA A 149 5.90 -13.43 2.61
C ALA A 149 7.35 -13.34 3.14
N GLN A 150 7.97 -12.16 3.05
CA GLN A 150 9.30 -11.92 3.62
C GLN A 150 9.32 -12.12 5.13
N LEU A 151 8.38 -11.51 5.87
CA LEU A 151 8.29 -11.65 7.33
C LEU A 151 7.93 -13.08 7.74
N TYR A 152 7.06 -13.77 7.00
CA TYR A 152 6.68 -15.13 7.27
C TYR A 152 7.90 -16.07 7.22
N VAL A 153 8.67 -16.00 6.14
CA VAL A 153 9.91 -16.79 6.00
C VAL A 153 10.95 -16.42 7.07
N GLN A 154 11.01 -15.12 7.45
CA GLN A 154 11.91 -14.69 8.52
C GLN A 154 11.49 -15.24 9.89
N ILE A 155 10.19 -15.39 10.16
CA ILE A 155 9.68 -16.02 11.38
C ILE A 155 10.03 -17.51 11.38
N LEU A 156 9.83 -18.22 10.25
CA LEU A 156 10.19 -19.63 10.11
C LEU A 156 11.69 -19.87 10.38
N TYR A 157 12.54 -19.06 9.72
CA TYR A 157 13.98 -19.08 9.96
C TYR A 157 14.34 -18.88 11.44
N SER A 158 13.72 -17.86 12.08
CA SER A 158 14.02 -17.52 13.46
C SER A 158 13.52 -18.58 14.44
N ALA A 159 12.43 -19.29 14.13
CA ALA A 159 11.93 -20.38 14.93
C ALA A 159 12.91 -21.59 14.92
N ASP A 160 13.36 -22.00 13.72
CA ASP A 160 14.37 -23.05 13.60
C ASP A 160 15.72 -22.65 14.25
N ALA A 161 16.10 -21.36 14.16
CA ALA A 161 17.31 -20.86 14.79
C ALA A 161 17.23 -20.93 16.35
N VAL A 162 16.04 -20.68 16.92
CA VAL A 162 15.80 -20.88 18.37
C VAL A 162 16.00 -22.34 18.76
N ASP A 163 15.51 -23.28 17.95
CA ASP A 163 15.67 -24.71 18.25
C ASP A 163 17.14 -25.16 18.16
N VAL A 164 17.91 -24.65 17.18
CA VAL A 164 19.36 -24.86 17.11
C VAL A 164 20.07 -24.30 18.33
N CYS A 165 19.71 -23.11 18.80
CA CYS A 165 20.31 -22.50 20.00
C CYS A 165 19.93 -23.28 21.26
N LYS A 166 18.70 -23.82 21.39
CA LYS A 166 18.29 -24.69 22.50
C LYS A 166 19.12 -25.98 22.56
N GLN A 167 19.28 -26.64 21.43
CA GLN A 167 20.10 -27.85 21.33
C GLN A 167 21.57 -27.56 21.68
N SER A 168 22.10 -26.41 21.24
CA SER A 168 23.43 -25.97 21.57
C SER A 168 23.62 -25.72 23.06
N LEU A 169 22.65 -25.07 23.73
CA LEU A 169 22.66 -24.81 25.16
C LEU A 169 22.55 -26.13 25.98
N GLU A 170 21.67 -27.04 25.56
CA GLU A 170 21.56 -28.36 26.19
C GLU A 170 22.90 -29.11 26.12
N THR A 171 23.52 -29.14 24.95
CA THR A 171 24.83 -29.75 24.73
C THR A 171 25.92 -29.15 25.62
N SER A 172 26.00 -27.81 25.74
CA SER A 172 26.99 -27.15 26.59
C SER A 172 26.71 -27.37 28.07
N SER A 173 25.44 -27.44 28.46
CA SER A 173 25.05 -27.76 29.83
C SER A 173 25.48 -29.18 30.24
N MET A 174 25.29 -30.16 29.34
CA MET A 174 25.80 -31.51 29.56
C MET A 174 27.32 -31.56 29.64
N ASN A 175 28.03 -30.82 28.79
CA ASN A 175 29.49 -30.74 28.82
C ASN A 175 30.01 -30.05 30.11
N GLU A 176 29.36 -28.99 30.58
CA GLU A 176 29.70 -28.35 31.86
C GLU A 176 29.46 -29.30 33.05
N ALA A 177 28.33 -30.02 33.09
CA ALA A 177 28.05 -31.00 34.13
C ALA A 177 29.11 -32.09 34.18
N ARG A 178 29.49 -32.66 33.04
CA ARG A 178 30.60 -33.65 32.91
C ARG A 178 31.92 -33.03 33.34
N GLY A 179 32.21 -31.80 32.95
CA GLY A 179 33.43 -31.11 33.35
C GLY A 179 33.55 -30.97 34.90
N LYS A 180 32.43 -30.67 35.58
CA LYS A 180 32.35 -30.61 37.04
C LYS A 180 32.71 -31.97 37.68
N GLU A 181 32.19 -33.08 37.11
CA GLU A 181 32.55 -34.43 37.58
C GLU A 181 34.03 -34.72 37.36
N PHE A 182 34.59 -34.39 36.20
CA PHE A 182 36.01 -34.59 35.89
C PHE A 182 36.96 -33.81 36.80
N VAL A 183 36.58 -32.57 37.17
CA VAL A 183 37.35 -31.79 38.14
C VAL A 183 37.28 -32.45 39.54
N ASN A 184 36.13 -32.92 39.96
CA ASN A 184 35.93 -33.57 41.25
C ASN A 184 36.77 -34.83 41.40
N VAL A 185 37.01 -35.58 40.31
CA VAL A 185 37.83 -36.81 40.31
C VAL A 185 39.27 -36.53 39.87
N GLY A 186 39.69 -35.28 39.71
CA GLY A 186 41.03 -34.86 39.36
C GLY A 186 41.46 -35.11 37.91
N LYS A 187 40.50 -35.38 36.99
CA LYS A 187 40.76 -35.62 35.55
C LYS A 187 40.76 -34.37 34.67
N MET A 188 40.35 -33.23 35.22
CA MET A 188 40.28 -31.96 34.48
C MET A 188 40.73 -30.80 35.35
N SER A 189 41.32 -29.76 34.74
CA SER A 189 41.71 -28.54 35.45
C SER A 189 40.47 -27.66 35.71
N LYS A 190 40.54 -26.79 36.78
CA LYS A 190 39.55 -25.75 37.04
C LYS A 190 39.49 -24.73 35.91
N ALA A 191 40.57 -24.51 35.17
CA ALA A 191 40.62 -23.60 34.03
C ALA A 191 39.80 -24.16 32.86
N ASP A 192 39.88 -25.45 32.57
CA ASP A 192 39.06 -26.09 31.52
C ASP A 192 37.60 -26.10 31.89
N LEU A 193 37.24 -26.33 33.16
CA LEU A 193 35.85 -26.20 33.62
C LEU A 193 35.33 -24.78 33.43
N ALA A 194 36.17 -23.75 33.77
CA ALA A 194 35.78 -22.35 33.56
C ALA A 194 35.47 -22.05 32.07
N GLN A 195 36.20 -22.64 31.11
CA GLN A 195 35.92 -22.53 29.68
C GLN A 195 34.57 -23.15 29.31
N LEU A 196 34.25 -24.35 29.83
CA LEU A 196 32.96 -24.99 29.60
C LEU A 196 31.81 -24.17 30.17
N THR A 197 31.98 -23.60 31.37
CA THR A 197 30.98 -22.71 32.00
C THR A 197 30.77 -21.44 31.16
N ALA A 198 31.87 -20.82 30.68
CA ALA A 198 31.79 -19.66 29.80
C ALA A 198 31.07 -19.97 28.47
N GLN A 199 31.31 -21.15 27.89
CA GLN A 199 30.61 -21.58 26.66
C GLN A 199 29.11 -21.77 26.92
N ARG A 200 28.71 -22.40 28.01
CA ARG A 200 27.30 -22.54 28.37
C ARG A 200 26.61 -21.18 28.52
N ALA A 201 27.26 -20.23 29.22
CA ALA A 201 26.73 -18.88 29.39
C ALA A 201 26.61 -18.13 28.07
N LYS A 202 27.55 -18.33 27.13
CA LYS A 202 27.49 -17.78 25.77
C LYS A 202 26.32 -18.37 24.99
N ASP A 203 26.07 -19.68 25.08
CA ASP A 203 24.96 -20.33 24.40
C ASP A 203 23.60 -19.91 24.98
N GLU A 204 23.52 -19.70 26.29
CA GLU A 204 22.33 -19.14 26.97
C GLU A 204 22.03 -17.72 26.46
N TYR A 205 23.05 -16.88 26.34
CA TYR A 205 22.92 -15.55 25.76
C TYR A 205 22.40 -15.61 24.30
N SER A 206 22.98 -16.50 23.48
CA SER A 206 22.57 -16.69 22.08
C SER A 206 21.14 -17.18 21.96
N LEU A 207 20.67 -18.02 22.87
CA LEU A 207 19.27 -18.46 22.93
C LEU A 207 18.31 -17.28 23.23
N VAL A 208 18.63 -16.49 24.25
CA VAL A 208 17.83 -15.30 24.60
C VAL A 208 17.76 -14.31 23.43
N GLU A 209 18.86 -14.10 22.74
CA GLU A 209 18.90 -13.27 21.53
C GLU A 209 18.04 -13.82 20.40
N ALA A 210 18.11 -15.13 20.12
CA ALA A 210 17.30 -15.78 19.08
C ALA A 210 15.79 -15.71 19.42
N GLU A 211 15.40 -15.95 20.67
CA GLU A 211 14.01 -15.82 21.13
C GLU A 211 13.50 -14.37 21.04
N SER A 212 14.37 -13.39 21.36
CA SER A 212 14.03 -11.98 21.22
C SER A 212 13.80 -11.59 19.77
N ASN A 213 14.64 -12.07 18.85
CA ASN A 213 14.50 -11.85 17.42
C ASN A 213 13.20 -12.47 16.88
N LEU A 214 12.87 -13.69 17.26
CA LEU A 214 11.62 -14.35 16.89
C LEU A 214 10.40 -13.53 17.37
N LYS A 215 10.40 -13.10 18.64
CA LYS A 215 9.34 -12.24 19.19
C LYS A 215 9.22 -10.93 18.41
N ASN A 216 10.33 -10.32 18.01
CA ASN A 216 10.32 -9.08 17.25
C ASN A 216 9.72 -9.26 15.84
N TYR A 217 10.06 -10.34 15.12
CA TYR A 217 9.46 -10.63 13.81
C TYR A 217 7.96 -10.94 13.91
N LYS A 218 7.54 -11.71 14.92
CA LYS A 218 6.11 -11.93 15.22
C LYS A 218 5.39 -10.60 15.50
N ARG A 219 6.01 -9.68 16.26
CA ARG A 219 5.48 -8.34 16.51
C ARG A 219 5.35 -7.51 15.22
N GLN A 220 6.36 -7.55 14.34
CA GLN A 220 6.31 -6.86 13.05
C GLN A 220 5.18 -7.43 12.16
N MET A 221 4.97 -8.74 12.16
CA MET A 221 3.86 -9.37 11.45
C MET A 221 2.51 -8.91 12.02
N LYS A 222 2.32 -8.92 13.33
CA LYS A 222 1.10 -8.37 13.97
C LYS A 222 0.84 -6.92 13.56
N GLN A 223 1.89 -6.08 13.51
CA GLN A 223 1.78 -4.70 13.07
C GLN A 223 1.34 -4.60 11.61
N LEU A 224 1.89 -5.40 10.71
CA LEU A 224 1.53 -5.43 9.29
C LEU A 224 0.08 -5.92 9.09
N LEU A 225 -0.34 -6.89 9.88
CA LEU A 225 -1.72 -7.41 9.92
C LEU A 225 -2.70 -6.47 10.66
N GLN A 226 -2.23 -5.40 11.32
CA GLN A 226 -3.04 -4.49 12.16
C GLN A 226 -3.69 -5.20 13.36
N ILE A 227 -3.03 -6.24 13.90
CA ILE A 227 -3.51 -6.97 15.09
C ILE A 227 -2.96 -6.25 16.33
N THR A 228 -3.85 -5.70 17.16
CA THR A 228 -3.51 -5.00 18.41
C THR A 228 -3.83 -5.81 19.66
N SER A 229 -4.40 -7.03 19.51
CA SER A 229 -4.69 -7.91 20.66
C SER A 229 -3.41 -8.40 21.34
N GLU A 230 -3.49 -8.67 22.63
CA GLU A 230 -2.39 -9.28 23.41
C GLU A 230 -2.25 -10.79 23.16
N GLU A 231 -3.17 -11.39 22.42
CA GLU A 231 -3.13 -12.81 22.08
C GLU A 231 -1.80 -13.20 21.41
N GLU A 232 -1.33 -14.38 21.78
CA GLU A 232 -0.10 -14.94 21.22
C GLU A 232 -0.30 -15.21 19.74
N PHE A 233 0.61 -14.68 18.93
CA PHE A 233 0.62 -14.86 17.48
C PHE A 233 1.66 -15.91 17.12
N ASP A 234 1.25 -16.95 16.40
CA ASP A 234 2.16 -17.97 15.88
C ASP A 234 1.83 -18.31 14.44
N VAL A 235 2.86 -18.77 13.69
CA VAL A 235 2.74 -19.18 12.29
C VAL A 235 2.82 -20.69 12.17
N ALA A 236 2.11 -21.24 11.18
CA ALA A 236 2.19 -22.65 10.86
C ALA A 236 3.56 -22.98 10.22
N MET A 237 4.22 -24.02 10.71
CA MET A 237 5.49 -24.49 10.17
C MET A 237 5.20 -25.46 9.01
N PRO A 238 5.71 -25.20 7.78
CA PRO A 238 5.57 -26.14 6.67
C PRO A 238 6.33 -27.45 6.94
N THR A 239 5.79 -28.57 6.50
CA THR A 239 6.38 -29.89 6.74
C THR A 239 7.50 -30.28 5.76
N SER A 240 7.63 -29.58 4.63
CA SER A 240 8.53 -29.94 3.51
C SER A 240 9.50 -28.84 3.09
N THR A 241 10.05 -28.08 4.05
CA THR A 241 10.96 -26.95 3.74
C THR A 241 12.21 -27.35 2.94
N ASP A 242 12.73 -28.55 3.14
CA ASP A 242 13.89 -29.06 2.40
C ASP A 242 13.58 -29.31 0.92
N GLU A 243 12.40 -29.87 0.62
CA GLU A 243 11.92 -30.09 -0.75
C GLU A 243 11.69 -28.76 -1.46
N MET A 244 11.06 -27.80 -0.78
CA MET A 244 10.84 -26.45 -1.31
C MET A 244 12.17 -25.76 -1.68
N ALA A 245 13.22 -25.89 -0.85
CA ALA A 245 14.52 -25.30 -1.12
C ALA A 245 15.26 -25.98 -2.31
N MET A 246 14.86 -27.21 -2.70
CA MET A 246 15.47 -27.96 -3.79
C MET A 246 14.65 -27.94 -5.08
N GLU A 247 13.50 -27.24 -5.13
CA GLU A 247 12.71 -27.08 -6.34
C GLU A 247 13.53 -26.47 -7.50
N THR A 248 13.10 -26.71 -8.72
CA THR A 248 13.76 -26.15 -9.91
C THR A 248 13.45 -24.64 -10.03
N ILE A 249 14.50 -23.84 -10.09
CA ILE A 249 14.40 -22.39 -10.26
C ILE A 249 13.93 -22.08 -11.69
N PRO A 250 12.87 -21.26 -11.88
CA PRO A 250 12.41 -20.87 -13.21
C PRO A 250 13.46 -20.01 -13.94
N THR A 251 13.42 -19.99 -15.27
CA THR A 251 14.34 -19.12 -16.04
C THR A 251 13.98 -17.65 -15.87
N LEU A 252 14.99 -16.79 -15.76
CA LEU A 252 14.84 -15.33 -15.63
C LEU A 252 13.88 -14.77 -16.69
N THR A 253 14.08 -15.14 -17.97
CA THR A 253 13.25 -14.65 -19.08
C THR A 253 11.78 -15.04 -18.92
N SER A 254 11.48 -16.25 -18.46
CA SER A 254 10.08 -16.69 -18.28
C SER A 254 9.35 -15.91 -17.18
N VAL A 255 10.07 -15.56 -16.11
CA VAL A 255 9.51 -14.76 -15.02
C VAL A 255 9.30 -13.33 -15.47
N TYR A 256 10.29 -12.72 -16.11
CA TYR A 256 10.21 -11.34 -16.59
C TYR A 256 9.10 -11.13 -17.61
N THR A 257 8.98 -12.02 -18.61
CA THR A 257 7.91 -11.93 -19.63
C THR A 257 6.53 -12.03 -18.97
N ALA A 258 6.32 -12.98 -18.06
CA ALA A 258 5.06 -13.09 -17.33
C ALA A 258 4.76 -11.86 -16.45
N ALA A 259 5.81 -11.29 -15.83
CA ALA A 259 5.67 -10.08 -15.01
C ALA A 259 5.28 -8.86 -15.86
N LEU A 260 5.86 -8.66 -17.04
CA LEU A 260 5.50 -7.55 -17.93
C LEU A 260 3.99 -7.55 -18.27
N ASP A 261 3.40 -8.73 -18.46
CA ASP A 261 1.99 -8.87 -18.82
C ASP A 261 1.03 -8.74 -17.62
N SER A 262 1.48 -9.16 -16.44
CA SER A 262 0.60 -9.30 -15.26
C SER A 262 0.70 -8.16 -14.26
N ARG A 263 1.84 -7.46 -14.18
CA ARG A 263 2.09 -6.50 -13.10
C ARG A 263 1.31 -5.19 -13.25
N PRO A 264 0.57 -4.78 -12.21
CA PRO A 264 -0.27 -3.60 -12.26
C PRO A 264 0.54 -2.31 -12.43
N GLU A 265 1.76 -2.21 -11.90
CA GLU A 265 2.62 -1.04 -12.04
C GLU A 265 3.05 -0.77 -13.49
N ILE A 266 3.20 -1.80 -14.32
CA ILE A 266 3.51 -1.67 -15.75
C ILE A 266 2.28 -1.20 -16.52
N LYS A 267 1.12 -1.79 -16.24
CA LYS A 267 -0.16 -1.37 -16.84
C LYS A 267 -0.50 0.08 -16.49
N ASN A 268 -0.27 0.48 -15.24
CA ASN A 268 -0.48 1.85 -14.77
C ASN A 268 0.40 2.84 -15.54
N ALA A 269 1.68 2.54 -15.72
CA ALA A 269 2.59 3.38 -16.52
C ALA A 269 2.13 3.49 -18.00
N GLN A 270 1.62 2.41 -18.59
CA GLN A 270 1.05 2.43 -19.95
C GLN A 270 -0.18 3.34 -20.02
N LEU A 271 -1.09 3.25 -19.06
CA LEU A 271 -2.26 4.14 -18.97
C LEU A 271 -1.86 5.61 -18.80
N GLY A 272 -0.72 5.89 -18.15
CA GLY A 272 -0.15 7.23 -18.10
C GLY A 272 0.17 7.80 -19.48
N ILE A 273 0.71 6.98 -20.39
CA ILE A 273 0.96 7.37 -21.79
C ILE A 273 -0.37 7.64 -22.51
N ASP A 274 -1.37 6.75 -22.35
CA ASP A 274 -2.68 6.89 -23.00
C ASP A 274 -3.41 8.16 -22.49
N GLY A 275 -3.34 8.45 -21.18
CA GLY A 275 -3.87 9.68 -20.57
C GLY A 275 -3.18 10.93 -21.09
N SER A 276 -1.86 10.87 -21.34
CA SER A 276 -1.09 11.99 -21.91
C SER A 276 -1.52 12.33 -23.33
N GLU A 277 -1.94 11.34 -24.13
CA GLU A 277 -2.49 11.59 -25.48
C GLU A 277 -3.80 12.39 -25.41
N LEU A 278 -4.66 12.09 -24.43
CA LEU A 278 -5.88 12.86 -24.21
C LEU A 278 -5.54 14.29 -23.75
N SER A 279 -4.53 14.45 -22.92
CA SER A 279 -4.04 15.76 -22.49
C SER A 279 -3.54 16.58 -23.66
N ILE A 280 -2.84 15.99 -24.65
CA ILE A 280 -2.46 16.66 -25.89
C ILE A 280 -3.69 17.06 -26.71
N LYS A 281 -4.72 16.18 -26.81
CA LYS A 281 -5.97 16.49 -27.52
C LYS A 281 -6.70 17.66 -26.85
N MET A 282 -6.75 17.70 -25.52
CA MET A 282 -7.35 18.81 -24.75
C MET A 282 -6.56 20.12 -24.91
N ALA A 283 -5.23 20.06 -24.93
CA ALA A 283 -4.41 21.24 -25.21
C ALA A 283 -4.63 21.77 -26.63
N LYS A 284 -4.83 20.90 -27.62
CA LYS A 284 -5.19 21.31 -29.01
C LYS A 284 -6.59 21.92 -29.09
N ALA A 285 -7.53 21.43 -28.25
CA ALA A 285 -8.90 21.93 -28.20
C ALA A 285 -8.99 23.41 -27.76
N GLN A 286 -7.97 23.94 -27.05
CA GLN A 286 -7.89 25.36 -26.71
C GLN A 286 -7.89 26.32 -27.93
N ARG A 287 -7.56 25.80 -29.10
CA ARG A 287 -7.60 26.57 -30.38
C ARG A 287 -8.91 26.42 -31.15
N MET A 288 -9.78 25.54 -30.67
CA MET A 288 -11.06 25.28 -31.32
C MET A 288 -12.11 26.29 -30.84
N PRO A 289 -13.12 26.60 -31.67
CA PRO A 289 -14.26 27.36 -31.23
C PRO A 289 -14.93 26.72 -30.01
N THR A 290 -15.60 27.52 -29.18
CA THR A 290 -16.45 27.05 -28.07
C THR A 290 -17.88 27.52 -28.35
N ILE A 291 -18.85 26.64 -28.25
CA ILE A 291 -20.28 26.89 -28.37
C ILE A 291 -20.91 26.72 -26.99
N GLY A 292 -21.42 27.81 -26.44
CA GLY A 292 -22.18 27.84 -25.19
C GLY A 292 -23.64 28.14 -25.44
N PHE A 293 -24.51 27.55 -24.64
CA PHE A 293 -25.91 27.92 -24.50
C PHE A 293 -26.14 28.44 -23.09
N ASN A 294 -26.78 29.60 -23.00
CA ASN A 294 -27.17 30.20 -21.71
C ASN A 294 -28.64 30.57 -21.74
N ALA A 295 -29.34 30.37 -20.64
CA ALA A 295 -30.68 30.87 -20.44
C ALA A 295 -30.80 31.41 -19.03
N SER A 296 -31.59 32.50 -18.88
CA SER A 296 -31.80 33.10 -17.60
C SER A 296 -33.24 33.54 -17.42
N ALA A 297 -33.71 33.51 -16.18
CA ALA A 297 -34.94 34.15 -15.76
C ALA A 297 -34.58 34.99 -14.53
N MET A 298 -34.80 36.30 -14.62
CA MET A 298 -34.39 37.22 -13.57
C MET A 298 -35.48 38.27 -13.26
N THR A 299 -35.43 38.76 -12.04
CA THR A 299 -36.22 39.91 -11.60
C THR A 299 -35.45 40.71 -10.56
N ASN A 300 -35.83 41.94 -10.38
CA ASN A 300 -35.18 42.81 -9.42
C ASN A 300 -36.20 43.69 -8.66
N THR A 301 -35.82 44.15 -7.50
CA THR A 301 -36.56 45.03 -6.64
C THR A 301 -35.68 46.17 -6.16
N THR A 302 -36.29 47.34 -5.89
CA THR A 302 -35.59 48.50 -5.35
C THR A 302 -36.48 49.28 -4.40
N SER A 303 -35.89 49.81 -3.34
CA SER A 303 -36.62 50.75 -2.44
C SER A 303 -36.92 52.07 -3.07
N MET A 304 -36.30 52.41 -4.19
CA MET A 304 -36.57 53.67 -4.93
C MET A 304 -37.86 53.63 -5.75
N SER A 305 -38.49 52.46 -5.86
CA SER A 305 -39.80 52.30 -6.51
C SER A 305 -40.91 52.43 -5.48
N SER A 306 -41.94 53.22 -5.81
CA SER A 306 -43.17 53.33 -5.00
C SER A 306 -44.07 52.09 -5.06
N LYS A 307 -43.78 51.14 -5.95
CA LYS A 307 -44.54 49.87 -6.10
C LYS A 307 -44.17 48.89 -5.02
N GLU A 308 -45.18 48.17 -4.53
CA GLU A 308 -44.96 47.08 -3.60
C GLU A 308 -44.01 46.04 -4.15
N TRP A 309 -43.28 45.37 -3.26
CA TRP A 309 -42.25 44.38 -3.59
C TRP A 309 -42.75 43.29 -4.54
N GLY A 310 -43.94 42.68 -4.27
CA GLY A 310 -44.51 41.64 -5.16
C GLY A 310 -44.86 42.15 -6.55
N THR A 311 -45.30 43.43 -6.66
CA THR A 311 -45.55 44.06 -7.94
C THR A 311 -44.29 44.33 -8.72
N GLN A 312 -43.19 44.70 -8.05
CA GLN A 312 -41.88 44.86 -8.67
C GLN A 312 -41.35 43.55 -9.20
N LEU A 313 -41.43 42.45 -8.43
CA LEU A 313 -41.02 41.10 -8.88
C LEU A 313 -41.73 40.71 -10.18
N LYS A 314 -43.02 40.98 -10.29
CA LYS A 314 -43.80 40.68 -11.48
C LYS A 314 -43.44 41.56 -12.68
N ASN A 315 -43.34 42.85 -12.45
CA ASN A 315 -43.12 43.82 -13.54
C ASN A 315 -41.71 43.79 -14.10
N ASN A 316 -40.72 43.47 -13.25
CA ASN A 316 -39.33 43.43 -13.62
C ASN A 316 -38.90 42.01 -14.06
N PHE A 317 -39.84 41.07 -14.09
CA PHE A 317 -39.53 39.70 -14.52
C PHE A 317 -39.18 39.67 -16.02
N SER A 318 -38.02 39.11 -16.31
CA SER A 318 -37.49 38.94 -17.66
C SER A 318 -36.88 37.58 -17.86
N THR A 319 -37.01 37.04 -19.07
CA THR A 319 -36.36 35.79 -19.48
C THR A 319 -35.57 36.03 -20.73
N GLY A 320 -34.44 35.33 -20.83
CA GLY A 320 -33.59 35.40 -22.00
C GLY A 320 -32.91 34.05 -22.26
N ALA A 321 -32.65 33.74 -23.53
CA ALA A 321 -31.85 32.61 -23.92
C ALA A 321 -30.94 33.03 -25.08
N GLY A 322 -29.71 32.49 -25.10
CA GLY A 322 -28.74 32.85 -26.09
C GLY A 322 -27.77 31.70 -26.42
N VAL A 323 -27.20 31.76 -27.59
CA VAL A 323 -26.08 30.89 -28.01
C VAL A 323 -24.86 31.79 -28.21
N THR A 324 -23.76 31.42 -27.59
CA THR A 324 -22.50 32.14 -27.68
C THR A 324 -21.50 31.29 -28.46
N LEU A 325 -20.92 31.82 -29.52
CA LEU A 325 -19.79 31.26 -30.25
C LEU A 325 -18.54 32.10 -29.95
N SER A 326 -17.53 31.44 -29.34
CA SER A 326 -16.23 32.07 -29.05
C SER A 326 -15.13 31.40 -29.87
N ILE A 327 -14.40 32.15 -30.66
CA ILE A 327 -13.31 31.67 -31.50
C ILE A 327 -12.03 32.38 -31.07
N PRO A 328 -11.03 31.70 -30.51
CA PRO A 328 -9.77 32.32 -30.13
C PRO A 328 -8.93 32.63 -31.40
N ILE A 329 -8.67 33.91 -31.69
CA ILE A 329 -7.87 34.34 -32.85
C ILE A 329 -6.41 34.46 -32.43
N PHE A 330 -6.12 35.08 -31.31
CA PHE A 330 -4.79 35.27 -30.76
C PHE A 330 -4.81 35.06 -29.24
N ASP A 331 -3.99 34.15 -28.76
CA ASP A 331 -4.00 33.70 -27.36
C ASP A 331 -2.66 33.91 -26.63
N ASN A 332 -1.85 34.87 -27.06
CA ASN A 332 -0.53 35.15 -26.49
C ASN A 332 0.35 33.90 -26.35
N ARG A 333 0.29 32.97 -27.33
CA ARG A 333 1.03 31.69 -27.38
C ARG A 333 0.59 30.64 -26.30
N GLN A 334 -0.47 30.85 -25.52
CA GLN A 334 -0.88 29.97 -24.48
C GLN A 334 -1.12 28.54 -24.98
N SER A 335 -1.95 28.34 -25.99
CA SER A 335 -2.23 27.02 -26.57
C SER A 335 -1.01 26.34 -27.18
N LYS A 336 -0.12 27.13 -27.86
CA LYS A 336 1.12 26.57 -28.41
C LYS A 336 2.04 26.04 -27.31
N THR A 337 2.14 26.76 -26.21
CA THR A 337 2.93 26.35 -25.03
C THR A 337 2.30 25.15 -24.36
N ALA A 338 0.96 25.13 -24.14
CA ALA A 338 0.24 24.01 -23.56
C ALA A 338 0.44 22.70 -24.36
N ILE A 339 0.33 22.77 -25.69
CA ILE A 339 0.57 21.62 -26.57
C ILE A 339 2.02 21.12 -26.47
N ARG A 340 3.00 22.01 -26.38
CA ARG A 340 4.40 21.60 -26.24
C ARG A 340 4.67 20.97 -24.90
N LYS A 341 4.16 21.54 -23.81
CA LYS A 341 4.26 20.98 -22.48
C LYS A 341 3.61 19.59 -22.40
N ALA A 342 2.40 19.40 -22.95
CA ALA A 342 1.73 18.12 -22.98
C ALA A 342 2.52 17.05 -23.76
N LYS A 343 3.20 17.42 -24.88
CA LYS A 343 4.08 16.50 -25.60
C LYS A 343 5.34 16.14 -24.82
N ILE A 344 5.94 17.08 -24.10
CA ILE A 344 7.10 16.82 -23.23
C ILE A 344 6.67 15.88 -22.10
N GLN A 345 5.49 16.11 -21.51
CA GLN A 345 4.95 15.22 -20.49
C GLN A 345 4.72 13.79 -21.01
N GLN A 346 4.25 13.63 -22.25
CA GLN A 346 4.13 12.32 -22.88
C GLN A 346 5.49 11.62 -22.99
N GLN A 347 6.54 12.34 -23.39
CA GLN A 347 7.89 11.77 -23.45
C GLN A 347 8.38 11.36 -22.05
N GLN A 348 8.04 12.12 -21.00
CA GLN A 348 8.35 11.73 -19.62
C GLN A 348 7.66 10.42 -19.25
N TYR A 349 6.37 10.26 -19.54
CA TYR A 349 5.66 8.99 -19.27
C TYR A 349 6.24 7.80 -20.05
N GLN A 350 6.75 8.01 -21.26
CA GLN A 350 7.44 6.96 -22.01
C GLN A 350 8.74 6.53 -21.34
N LEU A 351 9.52 7.50 -20.83
CA LEU A 351 10.72 7.21 -20.05
C LEU A 351 10.40 6.55 -18.70
N ASP A 352 9.32 6.99 -18.03
CA ASP A 352 8.85 6.39 -16.78
C ASP A 352 8.46 4.91 -16.98
N LEU A 353 7.81 4.57 -18.10
CA LEU A 353 7.51 3.17 -18.44
C LEU A 353 8.81 2.36 -18.64
N GLN A 354 9.77 2.91 -19.37
CA GLN A 354 11.07 2.26 -19.59
C GLN A 354 11.83 2.05 -18.27
N ASP A 355 11.80 3.04 -17.38
CA ASP A 355 12.41 2.97 -16.05
C ASP A 355 11.74 1.88 -15.18
N LYS A 356 10.41 1.83 -15.19
CA LYS A 356 9.64 0.77 -14.50
C LYS A 356 9.97 -0.62 -15.02
N GLN A 357 10.10 -0.80 -16.34
CA GLN A 357 10.50 -2.07 -16.95
C GLN A 357 11.92 -2.48 -16.55
N THR A 358 12.86 -1.52 -16.54
CA THR A 358 14.25 -1.75 -16.13
C THR A 358 14.34 -2.11 -14.65
N THR A 359 13.61 -1.40 -13.77
CA THR A 359 13.54 -1.67 -12.35
C THR A 359 12.92 -3.04 -12.08
N LEU A 360 11.85 -3.41 -12.79
CA LEU A 360 11.23 -4.72 -12.70
C LEU A 360 12.20 -5.84 -13.10
N TYR A 361 12.93 -5.66 -14.22
CA TYR A 361 13.95 -6.61 -14.65
C TYR A 361 15.03 -6.80 -13.59
N SER A 362 15.60 -5.70 -13.09
CA SER A 362 16.65 -5.73 -12.06
C SER A 362 16.18 -6.38 -10.76
N THR A 363 14.93 -6.16 -10.36
CA THR A 363 14.34 -6.78 -9.17
C THR A 363 14.22 -8.30 -9.36
N ILE A 364 13.69 -8.75 -10.49
CA ILE A 364 13.55 -10.18 -10.80
C ILE A 364 14.92 -10.84 -10.95
N GLU A 365 15.88 -10.18 -11.59
CA GLU A 365 17.26 -10.66 -11.76
C GLU A 365 17.93 -10.84 -10.38
N ASN A 366 17.73 -9.91 -9.45
CA ASN A 366 18.25 -10.02 -8.10
C ASN A 366 17.67 -11.23 -7.36
N TYR A 367 16.35 -11.44 -7.39
CA TYR A 367 15.72 -12.61 -6.79
C TYR A 367 16.20 -13.91 -7.45
N TRP A 368 16.36 -13.93 -8.76
CA TRP A 368 16.84 -15.10 -9.51
C TRP A 368 18.30 -15.43 -9.14
N LEU A 369 19.17 -14.44 -9.11
CA LEU A 369 20.58 -14.59 -8.71
C LEU A 369 20.69 -15.09 -7.27
N GLN A 370 19.89 -14.50 -6.37
CA GLN A 370 19.87 -14.91 -4.97
C GLN A 370 19.31 -16.33 -4.79
N ALA A 371 18.24 -16.69 -5.50
CA ALA A 371 17.71 -18.06 -5.49
C ALA A 371 18.78 -19.09 -5.92
N THR A 372 19.44 -18.85 -7.06
CA THR A 372 20.46 -19.72 -7.61
C THR A 372 21.67 -19.85 -6.67
N THR A 373 22.13 -18.72 -6.13
CA THR A 373 23.28 -18.67 -5.21
C THR A 373 22.96 -19.38 -3.90
N ASN A 374 21.81 -19.06 -3.28
CA ASN A 374 21.44 -19.63 -1.98
C ASN A 374 21.09 -21.12 -2.09
N GLN A 375 20.49 -21.58 -3.20
CA GLN A 375 20.27 -23.01 -3.43
C GLN A 375 21.61 -23.80 -3.52
N SER A 376 22.60 -23.20 -4.19
CA SER A 376 23.95 -23.81 -4.27
C SER A 376 24.63 -23.81 -2.89
N LYS A 377 24.52 -22.73 -2.14
CA LYS A 377 25.00 -22.64 -0.75
C LYS A 377 24.30 -23.64 0.15
N TYR A 378 22.98 -23.82 0.02
CA TYR A 378 22.21 -24.77 0.81
C TYR A 378 22.67 -26.20 0.59
N ARG A 379 22.91 -26.62 -0.68
CA ARG A 379 23.46 -27.95 -0.98
C ARG A 379 24.82 -28.19 -0.31
N ALA A 380 25.72 -27.20 -0.40
CA ALA A 380 27.03 -27.28 0.22
C ALA A 380 26.95 -27.25 1.76
N ALA A 381 26.11 -26.38 2.32
CA ALA A 381 25.91 -26.26 3.76
C ALA A 381 25.32 -27.54 4.37
N LYS A 382 24.33 -28.16 3.71
CA LYS A 382 23.73 -29.43 4.14
C LYS A 382 24.77 -30.55 4.26
N ALA A 383 25.65 -30.68 3.25
CA ALA A 383 26.75 -31.62 3.30
C ALA A 383 27.77 -31.30 4.41
N ASN A 384 28.08 -30.00 4.60
CA ASN A 384 28.97 -29.55 5.66
C ASN A 384 28.37 -29.82 7.06
N THR A 385 27.08 -29.58 7.28
CA THR A 385 26.39 -29.85 8.55
C THR A 385 26.44 -31.34 8.89
N THR A 386 26.20 -32.24 7.91
CA THR A 386 26.30 -33.66 8.12
C THR A 386 27.72 -34.07 8.58
N SER A 387 28.76 -33.62 7.86
CA SER A 387 30.14 -33.91 8.24
C SER A 387 30.58 -33.27 9.55
N ALA A 388 30.12 -32.03 9.85
CA ALA A 388 30.41 -31.37 11.10
C ALA A 388 29.73 -32.05 12.30
N GLN A 389 28.51 -32.61 12.10
CA GLN A 389 27.79 -33.39 13.12
C GLN A 389 28.57 -34.65 13.43
N GLU A 390 28.93 -35.44 12.42
CA GLU A 390 29.70 -36.67 12.59
C GLU A 390 31.05 -36.40 13.30
N SER A 391 31.74 -35.34 12.88
CA SER A 391 33.01 -34.94 13.50
C SER A 391 32.82 -34.55 14.97
N TYR A 392 31.76 -33.77 15.29
CA TYR A 392 31.48 -33.36 16.67
C TYR A 392 31.11 -34.55 17.55
N ASP A 393 30.32 -35.50 17.04
CA ASP A 393 29.92 -36.70 17.78
C ASP A 393 31.15 -37.53 18.17
N LEU A 394 32.09 -37.72 17.22
CA LEU A 394 33.37 -38.42 17.45
C LEU A 394 34.23 -37.64 18.48
N LEU A 395 34.36 -36.32 18.35
CA LEU A 395 35.11 -35.49 19.28
C LEU A 395 34.50 -35.53 20.70
N SER A 396 33.18 -35.51 20.80
CA SER A 396 32.44 -35.60 22.08
C SER A 396 32.70 -36.91 22.78
N GLU A 397 32.71 -38.01 22.01
CA GLU A 397 33.03 -39.35 22.55
C GLU A 397 34.51 -39.48 22.97
N GLN A 398 35.45 -38.97 22.17
CA GLN A 398 36.89 -38.96 22.53
C GLN A 398 37.14 -38.06 23.76
N PHE A 399 36.44 -36.92 23.89
CA PHE A 399 36.51 -36.09 25.07
C PHE A 399 35.99 -36.85 26.32
N ARG A 400 34.88 -37.59 26.17
CA ARG A 400 34.32 -38.43 27.25
C ARG A 400 35.33 -39.48 27.72
N LEU A 401 36.13 -40.03 26.81
CA LEU A 401 37.18 -41.01 27.10
C LEU A 401 38.50 -40.36 27.61
N GLY A 402 38.56 -39.02 27.63
CA GLY A 402 39.78 -38.28 28.05
C GLY A 402 40.87 -38.26 26.96
N LEU A 403 40.58 -38.58 25.73
CA LEU A 403 41.50 -38.62 24.59
C LEU A 403 41.64 -37.28 23.88
N LYS A 404 40.71 -36.38 24.11
CA LYS A 404 40.69 -34.99 23.57
C LYS A 404 40.50 -33.96 24.65
N ASN A 405 41.02 -32.74 24.39
CA ASN A 405 40.93 -31.63 25.35
C ASN A 405 39.68 -30.76 25.12
N THR A 406 39.43 -29.86 26.06
CA THR A 406 38.27 -28.93 26.07
C THR A 406 38.28 -28.01 24.84
N VAL A 407 39.42 -27.55 24.38
CA VAL A 407 39.52 -26.63 23.24
C VAL A 407 39.11 -27.30 21.95
N GLU A 408 39.55 -28.57 21.73
CA GLU A 408 39.14 -29.37 20.54
C GLU A 408 37.63 -29.58 20.53
N LEU A 409 37.03 -29.95 21.66
CA LEU A 409 35.59 -30.16 21.81
C LEU A 409 34.82 -28.85 21.48
N MET A 410 35.25 -27.71 22.04
CA MET A 410 34.62 -26.42 21.82
C MET A 410 34.76 -25.98 20.35
N THR A 411 35.90 -26.21 19.71
CA THR A 411 36.12 -25.93 18.30
C THR A 411 35.17 -26.75 17.42
N GLY A 412 35.05 -28.04 17.69
CA GLY A 412 34.14 -28.93 16.97
C GLY A 412 32.68 -28.49 17.12
N LYS A 413 32.26 -28.10 18.34
CA LYS A 413 30.92 -27.57 18.60
C LYS A 413 30.66 -26.28 17.86
N THR A 414 31.62 -25.35 17.84
CA THR A 414 31.47 -24.05 17.14
C THR A 414 31.35 -24.27 15.62
N ASN A 415 32.12 -25.20 15.07
CA ASN A 415 32.06 -25.58 13.66
C ASN A 415 30.68 -26.17 13.30
N LEU A 416 30.15 -27.07 14.13
CA LEU A 416 28.82 -27.62 13.95
C LEU A 416 27.71 -26.50 14.01
N LEU A 417 27.73 -25.67 15.03
CA LEU A 417 26.77 -24.58 15.18
C LEU A 417 26.80 -23.63 13.96
N THR A 418 28.01 -23.27 13.50
CA THR A 418 28.19 -22.44 12.31
C THR A 418 27.64 -23.13 11.05
N ALA A 419 27.87 -24.43 10.89
CA ALA A 419 27.36 -25.20 9.77
C ALA A 419 25.82 -25.23 9.78
N GLN A 420 25.18 -25.50 10.93
CA GLN A 420 23.74 -25.50 11.10
C GLN A 420 23.12 -24.11 10.79
N GLN A 421 23.72 -23.04 11.27
CA GLN A 421 23.27 -21.68 10.99
C GLN A 421 23.35 -21.33 9.50
N ASN A 422 24.45 -21.72 8.83
CA ASN A 422 24.62 -21.50 7.39
C ASN A 422 23.61 -22.33 6.56
N GLU A 423 23.31 -23.54 6.98
CA GLU A 423 22.29 -24.38 6.35
C GLU A 423 20.91 -23.76 6.47
N LEU A 424 20.49 -23.39 7.66
CA LEU A 424 19.19 -22.72 7.89
C LEU A 424 19.07 -21.44 7.08
N GLN A 425 20.08 -20.57 7.15
CA GLN A 425 20.06 -19.29 6.44
C GLN A 425 19.92 -19.50 4.92
N SER A 426 20.75 -20.38 4.34
CA SER A 426 20.71 -20.64 2.90
C SER A 426 19.41 -21.33 2.48
N LYS A 427 18.85 -22.23 3.29
CA LYS A 427 17.56 -22.87 3.07
C LYS A 427 16.44 -21.85 2.96
N TYR A 428 16.26 -21.04 3.99
CA TYR A 428 15.15 -20.10 4.05
C TYR A 428 15.28 -18.93 3.06
N LEU A 429 16.51 -18.48 2.78
CA LEU A 429 16.73 -17.49 1.70
C LEU A 429 16.41 -18.07 0.32
N THR A 430 16.67 -19.36 0.09
CA THR A 430 16.26 -20.01 -1.17
C THR A 430 14.75 -20.05 -1.29
N ILE A 431 14.04 -20.51 -0.26
CA ILE A 431 12.56 -20.56 -0.22
C ILE A 431 11.96 -19.15 -0.47
N LEU A 432 12.48 -18.14 0.23
CA LEU A 432 12.01 -16.76 0.05
C LEU A 432 12.16 -16.29 -1.40
N ASN A 433 13.36 -16.45 -1.97
CA ASN A 433 13.62 -15.94 -3.32
C ASN A 433 12.84 -16.72 -4.39
N MET A 434 12.61 -18.01 -4.20
CA MET A 434 11.76 -18.81 -5.09
C MET A 434 10.29 -18.39 -5.01
N ASN A 435 9.78 -18.17 -3.80
CA ASN A 435 8.43 -17.66 -3.60
C ASN A 435 8.26 -16.27 -4.25
N MET A 436 9.27 -15.40 -4.19
CA MET A 436 9.26 -14.12 -4.87
C MET A 436 9.24 -14.29 -6.40
N LEU A 437 10.03 -15.19 -6.97
CA LEU A 437 10.00 -15.47 -8.41
C LEU A 437 8.62 -15.99 -8.87
N ASP A 438 8.01 -16.90 -8.11
CA ASP A 438 6.65 -17.39 -8.41
C ASP A 438 5.60 -16.28 -8.27
N PHE A 439 5.73 -15.40 -7.29
CA PHE A 439 4.87 -14.20 -7.12
C PHE A 439 4.99 -13.23 -8.30
N TYR A 440 6.21 -12.95 -8.78
CA TYR A 440 6.43 -12.14 -9.98
C TYR A 440 5.94 -12.82 -11.26
N LYS A 441 5.86 -14.13 -11.29
CA LYS A 441 5.26 -14.91 -12.39
C LYS A 441 3.73 -14.92 -12.37
N GLY A 442 3.12 -14.27 -11.38
CA GLY A 442 1.66 -14.20 -11.22
C GLY A 442 1.04 -15.44 -10.57
N LYS A 443 1.85 -16.35 -10.02
CA LYS A 443 1.34 -17.45 -9.20
C LYS A 443 1.02 -16.94 -7.79
N LYS A 444 0.04 -17.59 -7.14
CA LYS A 444 -0.14 -17.38 -5.70
C LYS A 444 1.10 -17.88 -4.95
N VAL A 445 1.51 -17.15 -3.92
CA VAL A 445 2.62 -17.57 -3.05
C VAL A 445 2.28 -18.95 -2.47
N LYS A 446 3.19 -19.91 -2.60
CA LYS A 446 3.02 -21.27 -2.08
C LYS A 446 3.10 -21.28 -0.55
N GLU A 447 2.35 -22.17 0.06
CA GLU A 447 2.39 -22.46 1.50
C GLU A 447 3.63 -23.26 1.86
#